data_b96e0c370404781ece921edbb64c5d4d
#
_entry.id   b96e0c370404781ece921edbb64c5d4d
#
_cell.length_a   1.000
_cell.length_b   1.000
_cell.length_c   1.000
_cell.angle_alpha   90.00
_cell.angle_beta   90.00
_cell.angle_gamma   90.00
#
_symmetry.space_group_name_H-M   'P 1'
#
loop_
_entity.id
_entity.type
_entity.pdbx_description
1 polymer ?
#
loop_
_entity_poly.entity_id
_entity_poly.type
_entity_poly.pdbx_seq_one_letter_code
_entity_poly.pdbx_strand_id
1 'polypeptide(L)'
;MAVGLYNAEISAGSLMVPESRRIARLLLTHPSPEQWDEAMMQENLLQKKPATARRQARLIRNRLATLDDEGLLLVADSEGELTGQLLLAASARHSQLLSDFMREVYAADVRRLERTLSHRQWEAFLTECEHRDPAVGTWAGTTRKKLFQVIVRMLVESKFLDTARRMSLTPPMLHPKVRVYLNRLGAEETLARMEARE
;
A
#
# COMPACT_ATOMS: atom_id res chain seq x y z
N MET A 1 6.56 23.48 -10.27
CA MET A 1 7.17 22.20 -10.70
C MET A 1 6.03 21.20 -10.87
N ALA A 2 5.95 20.55 -12.03
CA ALA A 2 4.95 19.48 -12.22
C ALA A 2 5.19 18.37 -11.18
N VAL A 3 4.12 17.96 -10.51
CA VAL A 3 4.19 16.79 -9.62
C VAL A 3 4.43 15.58 -10.53
N GLY A 4 5.53 14.86 -10.35
CA GLY A 4 5.84 13.67 -11.14
C GLY A 4 4.74 12.61 -10.99
N LEU A 5 4.61 11.74 -11.99
CA LEU A 5 3.65 10.63 -11.97
C LEU A 5 3.93 9.68 -10.80
N TYR A 6 5.21 9.48 -10.49
CA TYR A 6 5.66 8.57 -9.44
C TYR A 6 6.38 9.30 -8.31
N ASN A 7 6.22 8.80 -7.10
CA ASN A 7 6.96 9.24 -5.93
C ASN A 7 7.43 8.05 -5.08
N ALA A 8 8.40 8.30 -4.22
CA ALA A 8 9.00 7.29 -3.34
C ALA A 8 8.36 7.26 -1.93
N GLU A 9 7.21 7.89 -1.73
CA GLU A 9 6.57 8.07 -0.41
C GLU A 9 6.30 6.74 0.30
N ILE A 10 5.92 5.69 -0.45
CA ILE A 10 5.66 4.37 0.12
C ILE A 10 6.88 3.75 0.84
N SER A 11 8.10 4.23 0.55
CA SER A 11 9.31 3.80 1.26
C SER A 11 9.28 4.09 2.76
N ALA A 12 8.37 4.95 3.23
CA ALA A 12 8.21 5.29 4.64
C ALA A 12 7.65 4.15 5.50
N GLY A 13 6.98 3.15 4.91
CA GLY A 13 6.47 1.99 5.64
C GLY A 13 5.63 1.05 4.78
N SER A 14 5.54 -0.22 5.20
CA SER A 14 4.66 -1.24 4.61
C SER A 14 3.19 -0.96 4.96
N LEU A 15 2.36 -1.98 5.18
CA LEU A 15 0.94 -1.76 5.54
C LEU A 15 0.78 -1.16 6.95
N MET A 16 1.74 -1.41 7.85
CA MET A 16 1.72 -0.86 9.22
C MET A 16 0.36 -1.10 9.90
N VAL A 17 -0.09 -2.36 9.90
CA VAL A 17 -1.45 -2.74 10.32
C VAL A 17 -1.84 -2.20 11.70
N PRO A 18 -1.02 -2.34 12.78
CA PRO A 18 -1.38 -1.80 14.08
C PRO A 18 -1.54 -0.27 14.09
N GLU A 19 -0.63 0.43 13.43
CA GLU A 19 -0.65 1.89 13.32
C GLU A 19 -1.83 2.35 12.45
N SER A 20 -2.10 1.68 11.34
CA SER A 20 -3.23 1.97 10.46
C SER A 20 -4.57 1.83 11.17
N ARG A 21 -4.74 0.81 12.01
CA ARG A 21 -5.95 0.64 12.84
C ARG A 21 -6.15 1.80 13.82
N ARG A 22 -5.09 2.22 14.50
CA ARG A 22 -5.17 3.35 15.45
C ARG A 22 -5.57 4.63 14.73
N ILE A 23 -4.96 4.90 13.58
CA ILE A 23 -5.31 6.08 12.77
C ILE A 23 -6.72 5.96 12.18
N ALA A 24 -7.17 4.78 11.73
CA ALA A 24 -8.53 4.60 11.25
C ALA A 24 -9.57 4.92 12.34
N ARG A 25 -9.36 4.44 13.57
CA ARG A 25 -10.23 4.78 14.71
C ARG A 25 -10.26 6.28 14.99
N LEU A 26 -9.10 6.95 14.94
CA LEU A 26 -9.04 8.39 15.11
C LEU A 26 -9.77 9.11 13.98
N LEU A 27 -9.61 8.70 12.72
CA LEU A 27 -10.28 9.34 11.58
C LEU A 27 -11.80 9.20 11.64
N LEU A 28 -12.32 8.08 12.16
CA LEU A 28 -13.76 7.87 12.36
C LEU A 28 -14.38 8.86 13.37
N THR A 29 -13.58 9.49 14.21
CA THR A 29 -14.06 10.58 15.10
C THR A 29 -14.11 11.94 14.40
N HIS A 30 -13.73 12.01 13.12
CA HIS A 30 -13.62 13.26 12.35
C HIS A 30 -12.85 14.36 13.10
N PRO A 31 -11.57 14.09 13.50
CA PRO A 31 -10.83 14.95 14.41
C PRO A 31 -10.51 16.30 13.76
N SER A 32 -10.59 17.37 14.56
CA SER A 32 -10.06 18.67 14.17
C SER A 32 -8.54 18.60 14.00
N PRO A 33 -7.91 19.59 13.31
CA PRO A 33 -6.44 19.65 13.22
C PRO A 33 -5.75 19.61 14.58
N GLU A 34 -6.31 20.28 15.58
CA GLU A 34 -5.80 20.33 16.94
C GLU A 34 -5.89 18.97 17.64
N GLN A 35 -7.03 18.28 17.52
CA GLN A 35 -7.22 16.92 18.05
C GLN A 35 -6.29 15.91 17.38
N TRP A 36 -6.07 16.06 16.06
CA TRP A 36 -5.10 15.24 15.34
C TRP A 36 -3.68 15.46 15.88
N ASP A 37 -3.25 16.70 16.05
CA ASP A 37 -1.92 17.03 16.55
C ASP A 37 -1.74 16.58 18.01
N GLU A 38 -2.75 16.70 18.85
CA GLU A 38 -2.75 16.18 20.21
C GLU A 38 -2.52 14.66 20.23
N ALA A 39 -3.33 13.91 19.50
CA ALA A 39 -3.21 12.45 19.40
C ALA A 39 -1.83 12.01 18.88
N MET A 40 -1.27 12.70 17.88
CA MET A 40 0.01 12.32 17.29
C MET A 40 1.20 12.73 18.14
N MET A 41 1.16 13.90 18.79
CA MET A 41 2.31 14.52 19.41
C MET A 41 2.35 14.39 20.93
N GLN A 42 1.21 14.50 21.60
CA GLN A 42 1.12 14.43 23.06
C GLN A 42 0.84 12.99 23.52
N GLU A 43 -0.16 12.35 22.94
CA GLU A 43 -0.52 10.97 23.30
C GLU A 43 0.39 9.92 22.64
N ASN A 44 1.23 10.33 21.67
CA ASN A 44 2.10 9.43 20.90
C ASN A 44 1.36 8.19 20.39
N LEU A 45 0.20 8.40 19.73
CA LEU A 45 -0.72 7.35 19.26
C LEU A 45 0.00 6.20 18.55
N LEU A 46 1.06 6.49 17.79
CA LEU A 46 1.83 5.49 17.06
C LEU A 46 2.94 4.82 17.89
N GLN A 47 3.23 5.31 19.09
CA GLN A 47 4.31 4.79 19.95
C GLN A 47 5.67 4.77 19.24
N LYS A 48 5.99 5.85 18.52
CA LYS A 48 7.22 6.02 17.75
C LYS A 48 7.92 7.32 18.13
N LYS A 49 9.19 7.44 17.74
CA LYS A 49 9.91 8.71 17.84
C LYS A 49 9.20 9.78 17.01
N PRO A 50 9.13 11.05 17.45
CA PRO A 50 8.30 12.09 16.82
C PRO A 50 8.46 12.23 15.30
N ALA A 51 9.70 12.27 14.79
CA ALA A 51 9.96 12.39 13.35
C ALA A 51 9.44 11.18 12.55
N THR A 52 9.57 9.97 13.09
CA THR A 52 9.05 8.74 12.48
C THR A 52 7.52 8.72 12.54
N ALA A 53 6.94 9.08 13.71
CA ALA A 53 5.50 9.15 13.90
C ALA A 53 4.84 10.09 12.89
N ARG A 54 5.34 11.32 12.74
CA ARG A 54 4.82 12.29 11.75
C ARG A 54 4.83 11.77 10.33
N ARG A 55 5.96 11.19 9.90
CA ARG A 55 6.10 10.66 8.54
C ARG A 55 5.17 9.49 8.28
N GLN A 56 5.08 8.54 9.22
CA GLN A 56 4.21 7.38 9.10
C GLN A 56 2.74 7.75 9.22
N ALA A 57 2.37 8.63 10.16
CA ALA A 57 1.00 9.11 10.31
C ALA A 57 0.49 9.80 9.03
N ARG A 58 1.33 10.66 8.41
CA ARG A 58 0.98 11.30 7.13
C ARG A 58 0.73 10.26 6.04
N LEU A 59 1.65 9.30 5.88
CA LEU A 59 1.49 8.26 4.86
C LEU A 59 0.23 7.41 5.09
N ILE A 60 -0.01 6.98 6.33
CA ILE A 60 -1.20 6.19 6.68
C ILE A 60 -2.47 7.01 6.43
N ARG A 61 -2.51 8.25 6.90
CA ARG A 61 -3.67 9.14 6.67
C ARG A 61 -3.99 9.30 5.19
N ASN A 62 -2.97 9.53 4.36
CA ASN A 62 -3.13 9.67 2.91
C ASN A 62 -3.67 8.38 2.25
N ARG A 63 -3.20 7.22 2.68
CA ARG A 63 -3.72 5.93 2.21
C ARG A 63 -5.17 5.73 2.63
N LEU A 64 -5.47 5.94 3.91
CA LEU A 64 -6.82 5.77 4.46
C LEU A 64 -7.82 6.78 3.89
N ALA A 65 -7.38 7.97 3.47
CA ALA A 65 -8.23 8.95 2.79
C ALA A 65 -8.76 8.47 1.42
N THR A 66 -8.26 7.36 0.88
CA THR A 66 -8.83 6.71 -0.32
C THR A 66 -10.02 5.80 -0.01
N LEU A 67 -10.35 5.61 1.27
CA LEU A 67 -11.48 4.83 1.77
C LEU A 67 -12.55 5.78 2.31
N ASP A 68 -13.78 5.29 2.40
CA ASP A 68 -14.87 5.94 3.14
C ASP A 68 -14.96 5.44 4.59
N ASP A 69 -15.92 5.91 5.36
CA ASP A 69 -16.11 5.54 6.77
C ASP A 69 -16.33 4.03 6.96
N GLU A 70 -17.02 3.35 6.02
CA GLU A 70 -17.15 1.89 6.08
C GLU A 70 -15.79 1.21 5.91
N GLY A 71 -14.95 1.68 4.99
CA GLY A 71 -13.60 1.18 4.83
C GLY A 71 -12.71 1.45 6.05
N LEU A 72 -12.84 2.62 6.65
CA LEU A 72 -12.15 2.94 7.90
C LEU A 72 -12.59 2.02 9.03
N LEU A 73 -13.89 1.74 9.16
CA LEU A 73 -14.44 0.82 10.15
C LEU A 73 -13.92 -0.61 9.93
N LEU A 74 -13.90 -1.07 8.68
CA LEU A 74 -13.32 -2.38 8.34
C LEU A 74 -11.83 -2.46 8.70
N VAL A 75 -11.04 -1.40 8.46
CA VAL A 75 -9.63 -1.35 8.89
C VAL A 75 -9.50 -1.37 10.41
N ALA A 76 -10.34 -0.62 11.11
CA ALA A 76 -10.30 -0.48 12.57
C ALA A 76 -10.60 -1.78 13.30
N ASP A 77 -11.62 -2.54 12.86
CA ASP A 77 -12.23 -3.62 13.62
C ASP A 77 -12.00 -5.02 13.04
N SER A 78 -11.57 -5.14 11.79
CA SER A 78 -11.29 -6.46 11.19
C SER A 78 -9.90 -6.98 11.54
N GLU A 79 -9.67 -8.28 11.28
CA GLU A 79 -8.40 -8.96 11.57
C GLU A 79 -7.88 -9.77 10.37
N GLY A 80 -6.61 -10.17 10.46
CA GLY A 80 -6.00 -11.09 9.52
C GLY A 80 -5.93 -10.56 8.09
N GLU A 81 -6.32 -11.41 7.15
CA GLU A 81 -6.21 -11.14 5.71
C GLU A 81 -7.09 -9.98 5.25
N LEU A 82 -8.28 -9.83 5.81
CA LEU A 82 -9.20 -8.75 5.44
C LEU A 82 -8.53 -7.39 5.61
N THR A 83 -7.99 -7.12 6.79
CA THR A 83 -7.30 -5.85 7.06
C THR A 83 -6.09 -5.65 6.17
N GLY A 84 -5.25 -6.70 6.00
CA GLY A 84 -4.06 -6.62 5.13
C GLY A 84 -4.42 -6.32 3.68
N GLN A 85 -5.41 -6.99 3.13
CA GLN A 85 -5.87 -6.79 1.76
C GLN A 85 -6.51 -5.41 1.55
N LEU A 86 -7.30 -4.93 2.51
CA LEU A 86 -7.91 -3.61 2.44
C LEU A 86 -6.86 -2.49 2.51
N LEU A 87 -5.84 -2.63 3.37
CA LEU A 87 -4.72 -1.71 3.43
C LEU A 87 -3.84 -1.75 2.17
N LEU A 88 -3.67 -2.91 1.54
CA LEU A 88 -3.01 -3.00 0.24
C LEU A 88 -3.81 -2.25 -0.82
N ALA A 89 -5.13 -2.42 -0.87
CA ALA A 89 -6.02 -1.69 -1.77
C ALA A 89 -5.89 -0.17 -1.58
N ALA A 90 -5.99 0.31 -0.34
CA ALA A 90 -5.81 1.72 -0.01
C ALA A 90 -4.42 2.25 -0.41
N SER A 91 -3.37 1.44 -0.20
CA SER A 91 -2.01 1.80 -0.60
C SER A 91 -1.83 1.89 -2.11
N ALA A 92 -2.44 0.97 -2.88
CA ALA A 92 -2.41 0.98 -4.33
C ALA A 92 -3.22 2.16 -4.92
N ARG A 93 -4.33 2.52 -4.29
CA ARG A 93 -5.13 3.71 -4.68
C ARG A 93 -4.40 5.02 -4.41
N HIS A 94 -3.56 5.07 -3.37
CA HIS A 94 -2.75 6.24 -3.02
C HIS A 94 -1.47 6.35 -3.85
N SER A 95 -0.83 5.24 -4.21
CA SER A 95 0.48 5.22 -4.87
C SER A 95 0.39 4.67 -6.29
N GLN A 96 0.59 5.55 -7.29
CA GLN A 96 0.62 5.14 -8.69
C GLN A 96 1.72 4.10 -8.95
N LEU A 97 2.89 4.23 -8.30
CA LEU A 97 3.97 3.25 -8.42
C LEU A 97 3.54 1.85 -7.99
N LEU A 98 2.88 1.73 -6.83
CA LEU A 98 2.37 0.45 -6.34
C LEU A 98 1.25 -0.08 -7.24
N SER A 99 0.36 0.79 -7.68
CA SER A 99 -0.75 0.47 -8.57
C SER A 99 -0.28 -0.14 -9.88
N ASP A 100 0.72 0.49 -10.52
CA ASP A 100 1.28 0.00 -11.78
C ASP A 100 2.11 -1.28 -11.56
N PHE A 101 2.85 -1.39 -10.45
CA PHE A 101 3.53 -2.63 -10.10
C PHE A 101 2.56 -3.80 -9.94
N MET A 102 1.42 -3.58 -9.27
CA MET A 102 0.38 -4.60 -9.13
C MET A 102 -0.20 -5.03 -10.49
N ARG A 103 -0.37 -4.09 -11.43
CA ARG A 103 -0.89 -4.37 -12.78
C ARG A 103 0.14 -5.05 -13.67
N GLU A 104 1.34 -4.46 -13.78
CA GLU A 104 2.32 -4.77 -14.82
C GLU A 104 3.26 -5.90 -14.43
N VAL A 105 3.48 -6.10 -13.14
CA VAL A 105 4.36 -7.16 -12.63
C VAL A 105 3.54 -8.24 -11.94
N TYR A 106 2.93 -7.93 -10.79
CA TYR A 106 2.24 -8.95 -10.00
C TYR A 106 1.13 -9.67 -10.79
N ALA A 107 0.16 -8.93 -11.31
CA ALA A 107 -0.99 -9.52 -12.02
C ALA A 107 -0.55 -10.21 -13.33
N ALA A 108 0.44 -9.64 -14.02
CA ALA A 108 0.99 -10.27 -15.23
C ALA A 108 1.69 -11.60 -14.91
N ASP A 109 2.45 -11.67 -13.83
CA ASP A 109 3.14 -12.89 -13.42
C ASP A 109 2.14 -13.97 -12.97
N VAL A 110 1.11 -13.60 -12.22
CA VAL A 110 0.03 -14.53 -11.83
C VAL A 110 -0.65 -15.12 -13.07
N ARG A 111 -0.98 -14.31 -14.08
CA ARG A 111 -1.60 -14.77 -15.32
C ARG A 111 -0.68 -15.67 -16.17
N ARG A 112 0.63 -15.42 -16.11
CA ARG A 112 1.65 -16.27 -16.79
C ARG A 112 2.00 -17.52 -16.01
N LEU A 113 1.40 -17.73 -14.83
CA LEU A 113 1.68 -18.83 -13.94
C LEU A 113 3.15 -18.86 -13.46
N GLU A 114 3.78 -17.69 -13.38
CA GLU A 114 5.09 -17.54 -12.77
C GLU A 114 5.03 -17.94 -11.29
N ARG A 115 6.15 -18.45 -10.78
CA ARG A 115 6.19 -18.96 -9.41
C ARG A 115 6.67 -17.93 -8.41
N THR A 116 7.52 -17.00 -8.82
CA THR A 116 8.21 -16.07 -7.92
C THR A 116 8.40 -14.71 -8.55
N LEU A 117 8.32 -13.66 -7.73
CA LEU A 117 8.83 -12.34 -8.10
C LEU A 117 10.36 -12.29 -8.01
N SER A 118 10.99 -11.41 -8.78
CA SER A 118 12.44 -11.26 -8.82
C SER A 118 12.87 -9.78 -8.82
N HIS A 119 14.11 -9.54 -8.36
CA HIS A 119 14.73 -8.21 -8.49
C HIS A 119 14.89 -7.76 -9.94
N ARG A 120 15.09 -8.70 -10.87
CA ARG A 120 15.20 -8.38 -12.30
C ARG A 120 13.90 -7.77 -12.85
N GLN A 121 12.77 -8.31 -12.47
CA GLN A 121 11.45 -7.75 -12.87
C GLN A 121 11.24 -6.36 -12.28
N TRP A 122 11.66 -6.16 -11.01
CA TRP A 122 11.62 -4.85 -10.39
C TRP A 122 12.45 -3.79 -11.15
N GLU A 123 13.69 -4.11 -11.52
CA GLU A 123 14.53 -3.17 -12.27
C GLU A 123 13.97 -2.91 -13.67
N ALA A 124 13.46 -3.92 -14.37
CA ALA A 124 12.78 -3.75 -15.65
C ALA A 124 11.55 -2.85 -15.51
N PHE A 125 10.72 -3.06 -14.48
CA PHE A 125 9.57 -2.20 -14.19
C PHE A 125 9.98 -0.75 -13.93
N LEU A 126 11.04 -0.51 -13.15
CA LEU A 126 11.54 0.84 -12.91
C LEU A 126 12.04 1.51 -14.19
N THR A 127 12.66 0.77 -15.11
CA THR A 127 13.06 1.30 -16.43
C THR A 127 11.84 1.76 -17.21
N GLU A 128 10.75 1.01 -17.23
CA GLU A 128 9.49 1.43 -17.85
C GLU A 128 8.86 2.65 -17.14
N CYS A 129 8.96 2.70 -15.81
CA CYS A 129 8.51 3.86 -15.06
C CYS A 129 9.34 5.12 -15.42
N GLU A 130 10.66 4.97 -15.62
CA GLU A 130 11.56 6.07 -16.00
C GLU A 130 11.21 6.65 -17.38
N HIS A 131 10.78 5.80 -18.33
CA HIS A 131 10.31 6.27 -19.63
C HIS A 131 9.03 7.12 -19.51
N ARG A 132 8.16 6.82 -18.55
CA ARG A 132 6.91 7.55 -18.28
C ARG A 132 7.12 8.79 -17.40
N ASP A 133 8.10 8.73 -16.50
CA ASP A 133 8.45 9.81 -15.56
C ASP A 133 9.97 9.83 -15.33
N PRO A 134 10.72 10.69 -16.01
CA PRO A 134 12.17 10.78 -15.86
C PRO A 134 12.67 11.04 -14.44
N ALA A 135 11.82 11.55 -13.54
CA ALA A 135 12.18 11.73 -12.13
C ALA A 135 12.54 10.39 -11.44
N VAL A 136 12.01 9.27 -11.92
CA VAL A 136 12.35 7.91 -11.40
C VAL A 136 13.84 7.61 -11.63
N GLY A 137 14.42 8.05 -12.74
CA GLY A 137 15.85 7.90 -13.04
C GLY A 137 16.78 8.56 -12.02
N THR A 138 16.29 9.59 -11.34
CA THR A 138 17.05 10.32 -10.31
C THR A 138 17.09 9.61 -8.95
N TRP A 139 16.30 8.56 -8.77
CA TRP A 139 16.25 7.85 -7.48
C TRP A 139 17.55 7.10 -7.20
N ALA A 140 18.13 7.34 -6.01
CA ALA A 140 19.31 6.61 -5.57
C ALA A 140 19.03 5.09 -5.50
N GLY A 141 20.05 4.28 -5.75
CA GLY A 141 19.95 2.82 -5.68
C GLY A 141 19.41 2.31 -4.33
N THR A 142 19.76 2.99 -3.23
CA THR A 142 19.21 2.70 -1.89
C THR A 142 17.69 2.93 -1.81
N THR A 143 17.19 3.98 -2.48
CA THR A 143 15.75 4.26 -2.59
C THR A 143 15.05 3.19 -3.42
N ARG A 144 15.56 2.84 -4.60
CA ARG A 144 15.02 1.79 -5.47
C ARG A 144 14.93 0.46 -4.72
N LYS A 145 16.01 0.06 -4.05
CA LYS A 145 16.05 -1.16 -3.22
C LYS A 145 15.03 -1.11 -2.08
N LYS A 146 14.92 0.03 -1.39
CA LYS A 146 13.97 0.20 -0.29
C LYS A 146 12.53 0.10 -0.74
N LEU A 147 12.19 0.69 -1.87
CA LEU A 147 10.84 0.61 -2.47
C LEU A 147 10.45 -0.83 -2.75
N PHE A 148 11.32 -1.61 -3.40
CA PHE A 148 11.04 -3.02 -3.65
C PHE A 148 10.84 -3.83 -2.36
N GLN A 149 11.70 -3.65 -1.37
CA GLN A 149 11.56 -4.32 -0.06
C GLN A 149 10.22 -3.99 0.60
N VAL A 150 9.77 -2.75 0.51
CA VAL A 150 8.48 -2.33 1.09
C VAL A 150 7.30 -2.94 0.32
N ILE A 151 7.34 -2.94 -1.01
CA ILE A 151 6.30 -3.55 -1.86
C ILE A 151 6.20 -5.06 -1.56
N VAL A 152 7.33 -5.77 -1.58
CA VAL A 152 7.37 -7.21 -1.24
C VAL A 152 6.77 -7.46 0.15
N ARG A 153 7.13 -6.63 1.13
CA ARG A 153 6.58 -6.75 2.48
C ARG A 153 5.07 -6.52 2.53
N MET A 154 4.54 -5.53 1.79
CA MET A 154 3.09 -5.31 1.67
C MET A 154 2.37 -6.53 1.11
N LEU A 155 2.94 -7.15 0.06
CA LEU A 155 2.36 -8.34 -0.56
C LEU A 155 2.39 -9.56 0.38
N VAL A 156 3.43 -9.70 1.22
CA VAL A 156 3.48 -10.75 2.26
C VAL A 156 2.45 -10.49 3.35
N GLU A 157 2.36 -9.26 3.84
CA GLU A 157 1.40 -8.86 4.89
C GLU A 157 -0.06 -9.04 4.44
N SER A 158 -0.35 -8.94 3.15
CA SER A 158 -1.68 -9.14 2.55
C SER A 158 -1.91 -10.54 1.95
N LYS A 159 -0.94 -11.47 2.10
CA LYS A 159 -1.01 -12.86 1.62
C LYS A 159 -0.98 -13.04 0.08
N PHE A 160 -0.43 -12.07 -0.63
CA PHE A 160 -0.17 -12.18 -2.08
C PHE A 160 1.20 -12.79 -2.39
N LEU A 161 2.09 -12.85 -1.40
CA LEU A 161 3.36 -13.59 -1.41
C LEU A 161 3.48 -14.42 -0.14
N ASP A 162 4.23 -15.53 -0.22
CA ASP A 162 4.52 -16.40 0.93
C ASP A 162 5.44 -15.72 1.95
N THR A 163 6.64 -15.37 1.52
CA THR A 163 7.66 -14.73 2.36
C THR A 163 8.50 -13.73 1.56
N ALA A 164 9.06 -12.75 2.26
CA ALA A 164 9.96 -11.78 1.63
C ALA A 164 11.29 -12.41 1.12
N ARG A 165 11.65 -13.60 1.60
CA ARG A 165 12.87 -14.30 1.17
C ARG A 165 12.65 -15.09 -0.12
N ARG A 166 11.55 -15.82 -0.21
CA ARG A 166 11.23 -16.67 -1.37
C ARG A 166 10.52 -15.89 -2.46
N MET A 167 9.69 -14.92 -2.05
CA MET A 167 8.83 -14.13 -2.94
C MET A 167 7.96 -15.02 -3.86
N SER A 168 7.52 -16.18 -3.34
CA SER A 168 6.66 -17.08 -4.10
C SER A 168 5.26 -16.47 -4.18
N LEU A 169 4.71 -16.41 -5.39
CA LEU A 169 3.36 -15.95 -5.66
C LEU A 169 2.36 -16.93 -5.05
N THR A 170 1.42 -16.41 -4.29
CA THR A 170 0.26 -17.17 -3.81
C THR A 170 -0.93 -16.88 -4.70
N PRO A 171 -1.84 -17.85 -4.91
CA PRO A 171 -3.06 -17.58 -5.67
C PRO A 171 -3.81 -16.37 -5.07
N PRO A 172 -4.28 -15.42 -5.90
CA PRO A 172 -4.97 -14.23 -5.41
C PRO A 172 -6.36 -14.58 -4.87
N MET A 173 -6.40 -14.95 -3.59
CA MET A 173 -7.65 -15.20 -2.88
C MET A 173 -8.08 -13.95 -2.13
N LEU A 174 -8.94 -13.15 -2.78
CA LEU A 174 -9.45 -11.95 -2.14
C LEU A 174 -10.58 -12.29 -1.16
N HIS A 175 -10.48 -11.75 0.05
CA HIS A 175 -11.50 -11.92 1.08
C HIS A 175 -12.86 -11.39 0.57
N PRO A 176 -13.99 -12.12 0.70
CA PRO A 176 -15.28 -11.73 0.13
C PRO A 176 -15.74 -10.32 0.53
N LYS A 177 -15.54 -9.93 1.79
CA LYS A 177 -15.87 -8.58 2.26
C LYS A 177 -15.04 -7.49 1.59
N VAL A 178 -13.77 -7.73 1.29
CA VAL A 178 -12.92 -6.77 0.56
C VAL A 178 -13.45 -6.60 -0.86
N ARG A 179 -13.80 -7.70 -1.54
CA ARG A 179 -14.38 -7.65 -2.88
C ARG A 179 -15.68 -6.86 -2.91
N VAL A 180 -16.61 -7.15 -2.00
CA VAL A 180 -17.90 -6.45 -1.90
C VAL A 180 -17.67 -4.96 -1.64
N TYR A 181 -16.80 -4.64 -0.70
CA TYR A 181 -16.49 -3.27 -0.35
C TYR A 181 -15.87 -2.48 -1.53
N LEU A 182 -14.85 -3.04 -2.22
CA LEU A 182 -14.20 -2.37 -3.34
C LEU A 182 -15.15 -2.17 -4.53
N ASN A 183 -16.04 -3.13 -4.80
CA ASN A 183 -17.08 -2.96 -5.82
C ASN A 183 -18.04 -1.80 -5.45
N ARG A 184 -18.50 -1.76 -4.21
CA ARG A 184 -19.38 -0.68 -3.73
C ARG A 184 -18.69 0.68 -3.79
N LEU A 185 -17.38 0.72 -3.48
CA LEU A 185 -16.57 1.94 -3.54
C LEU A 185 -16.29 2.43 -4.98
N GLY A 186 -16.67 1.66 -6.01
CA GLY A 186 -16.32 1.97 -7.40
C GLY A 186 -14.83 1.82 -7.70
N ALA A 187 -14.15 0.90 -7.01
CA ALA A 187 -12.71 0.68 -7.12
C ALA A 187 -12.36 -0.54 -8.00
N GLU A 188 -13.06 -0.66 -9.15
CA GLU A 188 -12.98 -1.81 -10.06
C GLU A 188 -11.55 -2.07 -10.55
N GLU A 189 -10.81 -1.02 -10.90
CA GLU A 189 -9.41 -1.16 -11.34
C GLU A 189 -8.51 -1.73 -10.23
N THR A 190 -8.68 -1.27 -8.99
CA THR A 190 -7.92 -1.80 -7.85
C THR A 190 -8.27 -3.27 -7.61
N LEU A 191 -9.55 -3.60 -7.70
CA LEU A 191 -10.05 -4.96 -7.57
C LEU A 191 -9.48 -5.88 -8.67
N ALA A 192 -9.51 -5.45 -9.93
CA ALA A 192 -8.97 -6.22 -11.05
C ALA A 192 -7.47 -6.50 -10.87
N ARG A 193 -6.69 -5.50 -10.44
CA ARG A 193 -5.26 -5.65 -10.14
C ARG A 193 -4.99 -6.66 -9.02
N MET A 194 -5.79 -6.62 -7.96
CA MET A 194 -5.65 -7.54 -6.83
C MET A 194 -6.08 -8.96 -7.15
N GLU A 195 -7.07 -9.15 -8.03
CA GLU A 195 -7.52 -10.46 -8.50
C GLU A 195 -6.74 -10.95 -9.73
N ALA A 196 -5.72 -10.22 -10.18
CA ALA A 196 -4.94 -10.49 -11.38
C ALA A 196 -5.81 -10.66 -12.64
N ARG A 197 -6.97 -9.98 -12.68
CA ARG A 197 -7.83 -9.88 -13.86
C ARG A 197 -7.32 -8.79 -14.82
N GLU A 198 -7.76 -8.84 -16.08
CA GLU A 198 -7.53 -7.79 -17.09
C GLU A 198 -8.41 -6.57 -16.84
#